data_f1531042a700c5835b1108b491f83368
#
_entry.id   f1531042a700c5835b1108b491f83368
#
_cell.length_a   1.000
_cell.length_b   1.000
_cell.length_c   1.000
_cell.angle_alpha   90.00
_cell.angle_beta   90.00
_cell.angle_gamma   90.00
#
_symmetry.space_group_name_H-M   'P 1'
#
loop_
_entity.id
_entity.type
_entity.pdbx_description
1 polymer ?
#
loop_
_entity_poly.entity_id
_entity_poly.type
_entity_poly.pdbx_seq_one_letter_code
_entity_poly.pdbx_strand_id
1 'polypeptide(L)'
;MTLDAREFRDAMGCFATGITVVTARSKEGENVGCTANSFSSVSLDPPLVLWAIAKNANSYDAFIQAENFAIHVLHSGQEDMSRLFATKDVDKFSEIEWTEGQGGTPLLNEYSVRFECTTEDIYEGGDHMIIVGRVFNMDNPDAEPLGFYQGKYAKIVT
;
A
#
# COMPACT_ATOMS: atom_id res chain seq x y z
N MET A 1 -28.95 11.24 11.18
CA MET A 1 -28.99 10.19 10.13
C MET A 1 -27.88 9.20 10.38
N THR A 2 -28.19 7.92 10.37
CA THR A 2 -27.20 6.84 10.50
C THR A 2 -26.94 6.25 9.12
N LEU A 3 -25.69 6.23 8.71
CA LEU A 3 -25.33 5.61 7.44
C LEU A 3 -25.24 4.10 7.58
N ASP A 4 -25.78 3.38 6.61
CA ASP A 4 -25.56 1.95 6.51
C ASP A 4 -24.12 1.69 6.06
N ALA A 5 -23.40 0.84 6.80
CA ALA A 5 -21.98 0.61 6.55
C ALA A 5 -21.72 -0.02 5.17
N ARG A 6 -22.62 -0.92 4.73
CA ARG A 6 -22.50 -1.56 3.43
C ARG A 6 -22.74 -0.56 2.29
N GLU A 7 -23.81 0.23 2.41
CA GLU A 7 -24.11 1.27 1.41
C GLU A 7 -22.97 2.27 1.30
N PHE A 8 -22.38 2.66 2.43
CA PHE A 8 -21.24 3.58 2.44
C PHE A 8 -20.03 2.96 1.76
N ARG A 9 -19.72 1.71 2.07
CA ARG A 9 -18.61 0.99 1.41
C ARG A 9 -18.82 0.88 -0.10
N ASP A 10 -20.04 0.53 -0.51
CA ASP A 10 -20.37 0.41 -1.93
C ASP A 10 -20.22 1.75 -2.66
N ALA A 11 -20.65 2.83 -2.01
CA ALA A 11 -20.51 4.19 -2.55
C ALA A 11 -19.02 4.57 -2.72
N MET A 12 -18.19 4.28 -1.72
CA MET A 12 -16.74 4.53 -1.84
C MET A 12 -16.11 3.70 -2.95
N GLY A 13 -16.63 2.49 -3.19
CA GLY A 13 -16.17 1.63 -4.28
C GLY A 13 -16.38 2.20 -5.66
N CYS A 14 -17.25 3.21 -5.82
CA CYS A 14 -17.45 3.90 -7.10
C CYS A 14 -16.26 4.77 -7.51
N PHE A 15 -15.37 5.06 -6.58
CA PHE A 15 -14.13 5.76 -6.89
C PHE A 15 -13.07 4.76 -7.35
N ALA A 16 -12.86 4.69 -8.67
CA ALA A 16 -11.89 3.77 -9.26
C ALA A 16 -10.48 4.15 -8.82
N THR A 17 -9.71 3.16 -8.39
CA THR A 17 -8.34 3.36 -7.91
C THR A 17 -7.37 2.40 -8.59
N GLY A 18 -6.09 2.61 -8.39
CA GLY A 18 -5.09 1.56 -8.52
C GLY A 18 -5.09 0.68 -7.26
N ILE A 19 -4.16 -0.25 -7.20
CA ILE A 19 -3.91 -1.07 -6.03
C ILE A 19 -2.44 -1.03 -5.71
N THR A 20 -2.11 -0.95 -4.42
CA THR A 20 -0.72 -0.97 -3.96
C THR A 20 -0.48 -2.14 -3.02
N VAL A 21 0.79 -2.54 -2.94
CA VAL A 21 1.32 -3.33 -1.83
C VAL A 21 2.32 -2.45 -1.09
N VAL A 22 2.08 -2.25 0.19
CA VAL A 22 2.98 -1.48 1.06
C VAL A 22 3.77 -2.45 1.91
N THR A 23 5.07 -2.24 2.02
CA THR A 23 6.00 -3.11 2.76
C THR A 23 6.81 -2.32 3.77
N ALA A 24 7.21 -2.99 4.85
CA ALA A 24 8.11 -2.43 5.86
C ALA A 24 8.82 -3.56 6.60
N ARG A 25 9.82 -3.20 7.40
CA ARG A 25 10.48 -4.12 8.32
C ARG A 25 10.09 -3.73 9.73
N SER A 26 9.57 -4.67 10.52
CA SER A 26 9.23 -4.41 11.92
C SER A 26 10.48 -4.19 12.77
N LYS A 27 10.31 -3.64 13.96
CA LYS A 27 11.42 -3.46 14.93
C LYS A 27 12.05 -4.78 15.34
N GLU A 28 11.27 -5.86 15.30
CA GLU A 28 11.74 -7.22 15.60
C GLU A 28 12.45 -7.88 14.41
N GLY A 29 12.55 -7.18 13.27
CA GLY A 29 13.23 -7.68 12.08
C GLY A 29 12.36 -8.54 11.16
N GLU A 30 11.03 -8.48 11.33
CA GLU A 30 10.10 -9.22 10.47
C GLU A 30 9.67 -8.38 9.27
N ASN A 31 9.58 -9.01 8.12
CA ASN A 31 9.02 -8.39 6.94
C ASN A 31 7.50 -8.35 7.06
N VAL A 32 6.91 -7.19 6.82
CA VAL A 32 5.46 -7.02 6.80
C VAL A 32 5.02 -6.36 5.51
N GLY A 33 3.79 -6.64 5.12
CA GLY A 33 3.21 -6.02 3.93
C GLY A 33 1.71 -6.20 3.91
N CYS A 34 1.04 -5.28 3.24
CA CYS A 34 -0.40 -5.36 3.05
C CYS A 34 -0.82 -4.72 1.72
N THR A 35 -1.94 -5.18 1.21
CA THR A 35 -2.59 -4.59 0.04
C THR A 35 -3.43 -3.40 0.47
N ALA A 36 -3.29 -2.29 -0.23
CA ALA A 36 -4.05 -1.08 0.06
C ALA A 36 -4.40 -0.32 -1.22
N ASN A 37 -5.61 0.20 -1.30
CA ASN A 37 -6.01 1.13 -2.34
C ASN A 37 -6.24 2.55 -1.82
N SER A 38 -5.82 2.83 -0.60
CA SER A 38 -5.95 4.13 0.06
C SER A 38 -4.85 5.12 -0.32
N PHE A 39 -3.98 4.75 -1.22
CA PHE A 39 -2.87 5.59 -1.67
C PHE A 39 -3.35 6.86 -2.35
N SER A 40 -2.65 7.98 -2.06
CA SER A 40 -2.84 9.26 -2.76
C SER A 40 -1.54 10.06 -2.81
N SER A 41 -1.39 10.83 -3.89
CA SER A 41 -0.38 11.89 -3.94
C SER A 41 -0.76 13.02 -2.98
N VAL A 42 0.23 13.69 -2.42
CA VAL A 42 0.03 14.78 -1.46
C VAL A 42 0.74 16.06 -1.92
N SER A 43 2.06 15.99 -2.14
CA SER A 43 2.87 17.19 -2.40
C SER A 43 4.00 16.86 -3.38
N LEU A 44 4.39 17.84 -4.18
CA LEU A 44 5.55 17.73 -5.06
C LEU A 44 6.82 18.26 -4.40
N ASP A 45 6.71 19.26 -3.55
CA ASP A 45 7.84 19.88 -2.86
C ASP A 45 7.46 20.24 -1.42
N PRO A 46 7.89 19.43 -0.44
CA PRO A 46 8.61 18.16 -0.59
C PRO A 46 7.74 17.08 -1.23
N PRO A 47 8.36 16.01 -1.78
CA PRO A 47 7.59 14.93 -2.40
C PRO A 47 6.94 14.04 -1.34
N LEU A 48 5.64 14.19 -1.19
CA LEU A 48 4.86 13.45 -0.18
C LEU A 48 3.76 12.63 -0.83
N VAL A 49 3.54 11.45 -0.27
CA VAL A 49 2.42 10.56 -0.58
C VAL A 49 1.76 10.14 0.72
N LEU A 50 0.54 9.61 0.64
CA LEU A 50 -0.13 9.05 1.82
C LEU A 50 -0.79 7.71 1.50
N TRP A 51 -1.03 6.95 2.56
CA TRP A 51 -1.90 5.78 2.54
C TRP A 51 -2.50 5.63 3.94
N ALA A 52 -3.51 4.79 4.09
CA ALA A 52 -4.16 4.58 5.37
C ALA A 52 -4.17 3.10 5.72
N ILE A 53 -3.85 2.80 6.99
CA ILE A 53 -3.85 1.44 7.51
C ILE A 53 -4.97 1.28 8.55
N ALA A 54 -5.69 0.16 8.48
CA ALA A 54 -6.71 -0.16 9.46
C ALA A 54 -6.07 -0.42 10.83
N LYS A 55 -6.66 0.12 11.89
CA LYS A 55 -6.15 -0.05 13.26
C LYS A 55 -6.17 -1.52 13.71
N ASN A 56 -7.02 -2.35 13.10
CA ASN A 56 -7.10 -3.78 13.39
C ASN A 56 -6.28 -4.67 12.44
N ALA A 57 -5.45 -4.08 11.58
CA ALA A 57 -4.57 -4.86 10.70
C ALA A 57 -3.49 -5.58 11.52
N ASN A 58 -3.15 -6.81 11.11
CA ASN A 58 -2.10 -7.59 11.79
C ASN A 58 -0.75 -6.88 11.77
N SER A 59 -0.47 -6.13 10.70
CA SER A 59 0.80 -5.41 10.52
C SER A 59 0.77 -3.97 11.05
N TYR A 60 -0.31 -3.57 11.73
CA TYR A 60 -0.49 -2.19 12.19
C TYR A 60 0.70 -1.67 12.98
N ASP A 61 1.08 -2.35 14.04
CA ASP A 61 2.16 -1.89 14.93
C ASP A 61 3.49 -1.75 14.16
N ALA A 62 3.77 -2.69 13.26
CA ALA A 62 4.99 -2.66 12.46
C ALA A 62 5.06 -1.40 11.59
N PHE A 63 3.96 -1.06 10.90
CA PHE A 63 3.93 0.14 10.06
C PHE A 63 3.96 1.44 10.85
N ILE A 64 3.26 1.49 11.98
CA ILE A 64 3.25 2.70 12.83
C ILE A 64 4.64 2.99 13.41
N GLN A 65 5.41 1.95 13.69
CA GLN A 65 6.75 2.08 14.29
C GLN A 65 7.87 2.18 13.27
N ALA A 66 7.61 1.85 12.00
CA ALA A 66 8.64 1.83 10.97
C ALA A 66 9.07 3.25 10.58
N GLU A 67 10.37 3.45 10.47
CA GLU A 67 10.93 4.70 9.94
C GLU A 67 10.88 4.75 8.41
N ASN A 68 10.87 3.60 7.77
CA ASN A 68 10.86 3.47 6.31
C ASN A 68 9.77 2.51 5.86
N PHE A 69 9.21 2.77 4.69
CA PHE A 69 8.31 1.84 4.02
C PHE A 69 8.41 2.04 2.50
N ALA A 70 7.91 1.07 1.76
CA ALA A 70 7.86 1.15 0.30
C ALA A 70 6.42 0.95 -0.18
N ILE A 71 6.02 1.72 -1.17
CA ILE A 71 4.73 1.60 -1.81
C ILE A 71 4.96 1.12 -3.24
N HIS A 72 4.37 -0.03 -3.57
CA HIS A 72 4.43 -0.62 -4.90
C HIS A 72 3.06 -0.48 -5.54
N VAL A 73 2.95 0.36 -6.55
CA VAL A 73 1.74 0.40 -7.37
C VAL A 73 1.80 -0.82 -8.29
N LEU A 74 0.84 -1.72 -8.16
CA LEU A 74 0.88 -2.99 -8.89
C LEU A 74 0.57 -2.79 -10.38
N HIS A 75 1.23 -3.59 -11.21
CA HIS A 75 0.93 -3.63 -12.64
C HIS A 75 -0.21 -4.63 -12.93
N SER A 76 -0.75 -4.57 -14.13
CA SER A 76 -1.95 -5.33 -14.52
C SER A 76 -1.82 -6.85 -14.39
N GLY A 77 -0.62 -7.39 -14.40
CA GLY A 77 -0.34 -8.83 -14.22
C GLY A 77 -0.22 -9.28 -12.77
N GLN A 78 -0.45 -8.41 -11.80
CA GLN A 78 -0.19 -8.70 -10.38
C GLN A 78 -1.44 -8.90 -9.52
N GLU A 79 -2.54 -9.41 -10.08
CA GLU A 79 -3.72 -9.75 -9.28
C GLU A 79 -3.39 -10.74 -8.16
N ASP A 80 -2.55 -11.75 -8.45
CA ASP A 80 -2.15 -12.74 -7.46
C ASP A 80 -1.33 -12.10 -6.32
N MET A 81 -0.47 -11.14 -6.64
CA MET A 81 0.29 -10.38 -5.64
C MET A 81 -0.65 -9.60 -4.72
N SER A 82 -1.65 -8.95 -5.32
CA SER A 82 -2.67 -8.22 -4.56
C SER A 82 -3.41 -9.15 -3.58
N ARG A 83 -3.83 -10.32 -4.04
CA ARG A 83 -4.52 -11.30 -3.19
C ARG A 83 -3.62 -11.84 -2.09
N LEU A 84 -2.37 -12.15 -2.41
CA LEU A 84 -1.41 -12.66 -1.44
C LEU A 84 -1.23 -11.71 -0.26
N PHE A 85 -1.01 -10.42 -0.55
CA PHE A 85 -0.79 -9.43 0.51
C PHE A 85 -2.08 -9.02 1.23
N ALA A 86 -3.23 -9.37 0.70
CA ALA A 86 -4.53 -9.18 1.36
C ALA A 86 -4.92 -10.38 2.23
N THR A 87 -4.22 -11.51 2.13
CA THR A 87 -4.54 -12.73 2.87
C THR A 87 -3.86 -12.70 4.24
N LYS A 88 -4.62 -13.06 5.28
CA LYS A 88 -4.10 -13.12 6.66
C LYS A 88 -3.41 -14.45 6.93
N ASP A 89 -2.48 -14.45 7.88
CA ASP A 89 -1.85 -15.66 8.46
C ASP A 89 -1.10 -16.54 7.45
N VAL A 90 -0.50 -15.92 6.42
CA VAL A 90 0.39 -16.59 5.46
C VAL A 90 1.75 -15.90 5.47
N ASP A 91 2.79 -16.68 5.20
CA ASP A 91 4.12 -16.13 4.98
C ASP A 91 4.22 -15.60 3.55
N LYS A 92 3.98 -14.30 3.40
CA LYS A 92 3.87 -13.65 2.10
C LYS A 92 5.21 -13.59 1.37
N PHE A 93 6.28 -13.37 2.11
CA PHE A 93 7.61 -13.13 1.53
C PHE A 93 8.33 -14.40 1.10
N SER A 94 7.92 -15.58 1.57
CA SER A 94 8.44 -16.84 1.06
C SER A 94 7.92 -17.20 -0.32
N GLU A 95 6.80 -16.58 -0.73
CA GLU A 95 6.12 -16.85 -2.01
C GLU A 95 6.60 -15.94 -3.14
N ILE A 96 7.45 -14.96 -2.87
CA ILE A 96 7.83 -13.92 -3.82
C ILE A 96 9.33 -13.64 -3.78
N GLU A 97 9.82 -13.00 -4.84
CA GLU A 97 11.17 -12.43 -4.86
C GLU A 97 11.15 -10.99 -4.36
N TRP A 98 12.11 -10.65 -3.52
CA TRP A 98 12.24 -9.31 -2.97
C TRP A 98 13.70 -9.03 -2.65
N THR A 99 14.04 -7.75 -2.55
CA THR A 99 15.37 -7.29 -2.15
C THR A 99 15.26 -6.38 -0.95
N GLU A 100 16.37 -6.12 -0.28
CA GLU A 100 16.38 -5.28 0.91
C GLU A 100 16.71 -3.84 0.54
N GLY A 101 15.85 -2.92 0.97
CA GLY A 101 16.04 -1.49 0.82
C GLY A 101 16.52 -0.83 2.10
N GLN A 102 16.44 0.50 2.14
CA GLN A 102 16.84 1.28 3.30
C GLN A 102 16.05 0.88 4.54
N GLY A 103 16.77 0.75 5.67
CA GLY A 103 16.15 0.34 6.93
C GLY A 103 15.67 -1.11 6.94
N GLY A 104 16.10 -1.93 5.99
CA GLY A 104 15.67 -3.32 5.86
C GLY A 104 14.31 -3.48 5.17
N THR A 105 13.73 -2.41 4.63
CA THR A 105 12.43 -2.45 3.96
C THR A 105 12.45 -3.45 2.80
N PRO A 106 11.53 -4.43 2.77
CA PRO A 106 11.48 -5.34 1.63
C PRO A 106 10.95 -4.63 0.38
N LEU A 107 11.67 -4.78 -0.72
CA LEU A 107 11.31 -4.19 -2.01
C LEU A 107 10.90 -5.30 -2.96
N LEU A 108 9.69 -5.22 -3.52
CA LEU A 108 9.24 -6.15 -4.54
C LEU A 108 9.98 -5.89 -5.85
N ASN A 109 10.18 -6.92 -6.66
CA ASN A 109 10.93 -6.83 -7.91
C ASN A 109 10.06 -6.39 -9.10
N GLU A 110 8.74 -6.51 -8.99
CA GLU A 110 7.81 -6.12 -10.07
C GLU A 110 6.75 -5.15 -9.55
N TYR A 111 6.43 -4.17 -10.37
CA TYR A 111 5.46 -3.11 -10.05
C TYR A 111 5.24 -2.23 -11.29
N SER A 112 4.23 -1.39 -11.26
CA SER A 112 4.08 -0.28 -12.21
C SER A 112 5.02 0.86 -11.85
N VAL A 113 5.01 1.25 -10.57
CA VAL A 113 5.96 2.21 -9.99
C VAL A 113 6.19 1.85 -8.53
N ARG A 114 7.39 2.09 -8.02
CA ARG A 114 7.74 1.89 -6.61
C ARG A 114 8.23 3.19 -6.01
N PHE A 115 7.70 3.53 -4.85
CA PHE A 115 8.14 4.66 -4.04
C PHE A 115 8.78 4.17 -2.75
N GLU A 116 10.00 4.58 -2.47
CA GLU A 116 10.65 4.32 -1.18
C GLU A 116 10.53 5.57 -0.33
N CYS A 117 9.99 5.38 0.88
CA CYS A 117 9.58 6.50 1.73
C CYS A 117 10.18 6.43 3.13
N THR A 118 10.39 7.62 3.70
CA THR A 118 10.57 7.81 5.14
C THR A 118 9.23 8.27 5.70
N THR A 119 8.83 7.75 6.85
CA THR A 119 7.59 8.20 7.51
C THR A 119 7.73 9.65 7.93
N GLU A 120 6.89 10.52 7.40
CA GLU A 120 6.90 11.97 7.67
C GLU A 120 5.98 12.32 8.82
N ASP A 121 4.72 11.90 8.74
CA ASP A 121 3.67 12.17 9.73
C ASP A 121 2.68 11.03 9.78
N ILE A 122 2.00 10.90 10.92
CA ILE A 122 0.93 9.93 11.12
C ILE A 122 -0.25 10.67 11.75
N TYR A 123 -1.43 10.54 11.14
CA TYR A 123 -2.65 11.20 11.59
C TYR A 123 -3.75 10.19 11.87
N GLU A 124 -4.51 10.40 12.95
CA GLU A 124 -5.65 9.56 13.25
C GLU A 124 -6.82 9.86 12.32
N GLY A 125 -7.43 8.80 11.76
CA GLY A 125 -8.55 8.90 10.84
C GLY A 125 -9.61 7.85 11.14
N GLY A 126 -10.32 7.96 12.28
CA GLY A 126 -11.38 7.01 12.64
C GLY A 126 -10.82 5.63 12.94
N ASP A 127 -11.25 4.60 12.20
CA ASP A 127 -10.77 3.22 12.37
C ASP A 127 -9.46 2.94 11.60
N HIS A 128 -8.86 3.99 11.03
CA HIS A 128 -7.59 3.94 10.32
C HIS A 128 -6.60 4.96 10.87
N MET A 129 -5.32 4.77 10.53
CA MET A 129 -4.30 5.82 10.66
C MET A 129 -3.81 6.19 9.27
N ILE A 130 -3.64 7.49 9.04
CA ILE A 130 -3.11 8.02 7.78
C ILE A 130 -1.60 8.19 7.93
N ILE A 131 -0.85 7.51 7.10
CA ILE A 131 0.61 7.57 7.11
C ILE A 131 1.08 8.40 5.91
N VAL A 132 1.75 9.51 6.19
CA VAL A 132 2.35 10.35 5.16
C VAL A 132 3.81 9.96 5.02
N GLY A 133 4.22 9.69 3.79
CA GLY A 133 5.60 9.34 3.47
C GLY A 133 6.29 10.42 2.66
N ARG A 134 7.55 10.69 3.01
CA ARG A 134 8.43 11.50 2.17
C ARG A 134 9.17 10.54 1.23
N VAL A 135 8.97 10.71 -0.05
CA VAL A 135 9.62 9.89 -1.07
C VAL A 135 11.08 10.32 -1.22
N PHE A 136 12.01 9.39 -1.00
CA PHE A 136 13.44 9.67 -1.19
C PHE A 136 14.01 8.94 -2.40
N ASN A 137 13.31 7.95 -2.93
CA ASN A 137 13.70 7.22 -4.13
C ASN A 137 12.47 6.64 -4.80
N MET A 138 12.51 6.55 -6.12
CA MET A 138 11.45 5.89 -6.88
C MET A 138 12.01 5.20 -8.10
N ASP A 139 11.29 4.18 -8.57
CA ASP A 139 11.57 3.51 -9.83
C ASP A 139 10.27 3.39 -10.61
N ASN A 140 10.25 3.90 -11.83
CA ASN A 140 9.05 4.00 -12.65
C ASN A 140 9.24 3.33 -14.02
N PRO A 141 9.08 2.00 -14.10
CA PRO A 141 9.08 1.33 -15.40
C PRO A 141 7.86 1.67 -16.27
N ASP A 142 6.88 2.38 -15.71
CA ASP A 142 5.68 2.84 -16.41
C ASP A 142 4.87 1.69 -17.01
N ALA A 143 4.79 0.58 -16.27
CA ALA A 143 3.97 -0.55 -16.69
C ALA A 143 2.49 -0.25 -16.48
N GLU A 144 1.62 -0.88 -17.27
CA GLU A 144 0.17 -0.73 -17.19
C GLU A 144 -0.32 -1.07 -15.78
N PRO A 145 -1.04 -0.17 -15.08
CA PRO A 145 -1.43 -0.40 -13.68
C PRO A 145 -2.62 -1.35 -13.56
N LEU A 146 -2.70 -2.01 -12.41
CA LEU A 146 -3.86 -2.80 -12.00
C LEU A 146 -4.92 -1.86 -11.43
N GLY A 147 -6.12 -1.88 -12.01
CA GLY A 147 -7.24 -1.08 -11.53
C GLY A 147 -8.12 -1.84 -10.53
N PHE A 148 -8.85 -1.09 -9.72
CA PHE A 148 -9.80 -1.63 -8.75
C PHE A 148 -11.04 -0.74 -8.72
N TYR A 149 -12.21 -1.36 -8.92
CA TYR A 149 -13.47 -0.65 -9.03
C TYR A 149 -14.61 -1.52 -8.53
N GLN A 150 -15.41 -0.99 -7.61
CA GLN A 150 -16.56 -1.70 -7.02
C GLN A 150 -16.21 -3.12 -6.52
N GLY A 151 -15.07 -3.22 -5.83
CA GLY A 151 -14.62 -4.47 -5.24
C GLY A 151 -14.05 -5.49 -6.24
N LYS A 152 -13.79 -5.07 -7.47
CA LYS A 152 -13.29 -5.95 -8.54
C LYS A 152 -12.03 -5.39 -9.17
N TYR A 153 -11.15 -6.29 -9.61
CA TYR A 153 -10.03 -5.88 -10.45
C TYR A 153 -10.55 -5.38 -11.79
N ALA A 154 -9.90 -4.35 -12.29
CA ALA A 154 -10.32 -3.68 -13.50
C ALA A 154 -9.11 -3.37 -14.38
N LYS A 155 -9.37 -3.26 -15.67
CA LYS A 155 -8.38 -2.81 -16.64
C LYS A 155 -8.57 -1.32 -16.88
N ILE A 156 -7.45 -0.57 -16.83
CA ILE A 156 -7.47 0.85 -17.16
C ILE A 156 -7.19 0.99 -18.65
N VAL A 157 -8.11 1.64 -19.35
CA VAL A 157 -8.03 1.86 -20.79
C VAL A 157 -7.86 3.35 -21.04
N THR A 158 -6.87 3.72 -21.84
CA THR A 158 -6.59 5.11 -22.20
C THR A 158 -6.70 5.34 -23.69
#